data_61f3964446cb3e0453b705a1ffc97a5a
#
_entry.id   61f3964446cb3e0453b705a1ffc97a5a
#
_cell.length_a   1.000
_cell.length_b   1.000
_cell.length_c   1.000
_cell.angle_alpha   90.00
_cell.angle_beta   90.00
_cell.angle_gamma   90.00
#
_symmetry.space_group_name_H-M   'P 1'
#
loop_
_entity.id
_entity.type
_entity.pdbx_description
1 polymer ?
#
loop_
_entity_poly.entity_id
_entity_poly.type
_entity_poly.pdbx_seq_one_letter_code
_entity_poly.pdbx_strand_id
1 'polypeptide(L)'
;MTGRLLTFADEKPAEPGKRTDEVLVGISPAFADFFSQTITGLSHADVIRQILAGIEEQEVSARIVRVRHSSDLAVVAHTAAKLSGSGIAIGLLSRGTTMIHQRDLPRLSSLELFPQSPLMTLETYRQVGSNAAQYAKGESPEPVPTLNDQMARPRWQAKAALLHLKETEQIVQGAKPVEVIPQFAQALATN
;
A
#
# COMPACT_ATOMS: atom_id res chain seq x y z
N MET A 1 -23.55 -2.14 7.10
CA MET A 1 -22.30 -1.41 6.83
C MET A 1 -22.15 -1.27 5.33
N THR A 2 -22.34 -0.08 4.81
CA THR A 2 -22.11 0.22 3.39
C THR A 2 -20.62 0.22 3.12
N GLY A 3 -20.07 -0.93 2.74
CA GLY A 3 -18.67 -1.03 2.33
C GLY A 3 -18.47 -0.21 1.06
N ARG A 4 -17.57 0.77 1.09
CA ARG A 4 -17.14 1.46 -0.13
C ARG A 4 -16.40 0.47 -1.01
N LEU A 5 -16.89 0.29 -2.22
CA LEU A 5 -16.25 -0.60 -3.18
C LEU A 5 -15.07 0.15 -3.83
N LEU A 6 -13.91 -0.48 -3.86
CA LEU A 6 -12.77 -0.04 -4.64
C LEU A 6 -12.63 -0.96 -5.85
N THR A 7 -12.62 -0.38 -7.03
CA THR A 7 -12.24 -1.05 -8.27
C THR A 7 -11.13 -0.26 -8.93
N PHE A 8 -10.40 -0.89 -9.83
CA PHE A 8 -9.37 -0.24 -10.61
C PHE A 8 -9.75 -0.25 -12.09
N ALA A 9 -9.53 0.89 -12.75
CA ALA A 9 -9.69 1.05 -14.19
C ALA A 9 -8.33 1.27 -14.85
N ASP A 10 -8.28 1.08 -16.16
CA ASP A 10 -7.19 1.46 -17.04
C ASP A 10 -5.82 0.87 -16.67
N GLU A 11 -5.77 -0.46 -16.50
CA GLU A 11 -4.50 -1.17 -16.33
C GLU A 11 -3.63 -0.99 -17.58
N LYS A 12 -2.56 -0.25 -17.44
CA LYS A 12 -1.52 -0.07 -18.46
C LYS A 12 -0.16 -0.43 -17.88
N PRO A 13 0.82 -0.81 -18.71
CA PRO A 13 2.19 -1.01 -18.22
C PRO A 13 2.68 0.21 -17.45
N ALA A 14 3.22 -0.02 -16.25
CA ALA A 14 3.76 1.05 -15.43
C ALA A 14 5.08 1.54 -16.01
N GLU A 15 5.19 2.83 -16.22
CA GLU A 15 6.40 3.48 -16.70
C GLU A 15 7.09 4.26 -15.57
N PRO A 16 8.42 4.43 -15.63
CA PRO A 16 9.13 5.29 -14.70
C PRO A 16 8.58 6.71 -14.71
N GLY A 17 8.28 7.24 -13.52
CA GLY A 17 7.82 8.60 -13.34
C GLY A 17 8.93 9.61 -13.61
N LYS A 18 8.52 10.79 -14.09
CA LYS A 18 9.43 11.91 -14.36
C LYS A 18 9.34 13.02 -13.32
N ARG A 19 8.29 13.01 -12.51
CA ARG A 19 8.05 14.04 -11.50
C ARG A 19 8.79 13.68 -10.22
N THR A 20 9.55 14.65 -9.69
CA THR A 20 10.23 14.49 -8.40
C THR A 20 9.29 14.70 -7.20
N ASP A 21 8.12 15.26 -7.44
CA ASP A 21 7.04 15.52 -6.47
C ASP A 21 5.94 14.44 -6.57
N GLU A 22 6.31 13.18 -6.63
CA GLU A 22 5.35 12.07 -6.64
C GLU A 22 5.72 10.96 -5.65
N VAL A 23 4.72 10.25 -5.18
CA VAL A 23 4.84 9.00 -4.44
C VAL A 23 4.08 7.91 -5.18
N LEU A 24 4.69 6.75 -5.39
CA LEU A 24 3.98 5.58 -5.88
C LEU A 24 3.47 4.74 -4.71
N VAL A 25 2.22 4.27 -4.84
CA VAL A 25 1.64 3.27 -3.95
C VAL A 25 1.65 1.93 -4.67
N GLY A 26 2.58 1.05 -4.27
CA GLY A 26 2.66 -0.31 -4.76
C GLY A 26 1.70 -1.21 -4.01
N ILE A 27 0.76 -1.84 -4.71
CA ILE A 27 -0.19 -2.77 -4.12
C ILE A 27 0.10 -4.20 -4.56
N SER A 28 -0.17 -5.15 -3.67
CA SER A 28 0.05 -6.57 -3.87
C SER A 28 -0.96 -7.20 -4.84
N PRO A 29 -0.71 -8.43 -5.33
CA PRO A 29 -1.52 -9.06 -6.37
C PRO A 29 -3.02 -9.14 -6.07
N ALA A 30 -3.39 -9.46 -4.83
CA ALA A 30 -4.78 -9.70 -4.43
C ALA A 30 -5.50 -8.44 -3.92
N PHE A 31 -4.79 -7.33 -3.74
CA PHE A 31 -5.33 -6.11 -3.13
C PHE A 31 -6.49 -5.55 -3.96
N ALA A 32 -7.66 -5.41 -3.34
CA ALA A 32 -8.91 -4.93 -3.93
C ALA A 32 -9.45 -5.75 -5.14
N ASP A 33 -8.77 -6.84 -5.52
CA ASP A 33 -9.24 -7.78 -6.54
C ASP A 33 -9.84 -9.02 -5.88
N PHE A 34 -9.00 -9.77 -5.14
CA PHE A 34 -9.40 -10.98 -4.43
C PHE A 34 -9.83 -10.67 -3.00
N PHE A 35 -9.17 -9.73 -2.35
CA PHE A 35 -9.54 -9.22 -1.04
C PHE A 35 -10.06 -7.79 -1.14
N SER A 36 -11.03 -7.44 -0.28
CA SER A 36 -11.58 -6.09 -0.17
C SER A 36 -11.28 -5.41 1.18
N GLN A 37 -10.68 -6.15 2.11
CA GLN A 37 -10.44 -5.71 3.49
C GLN A 37 -9.10 -6.21 4.01
N THR A 38 -8.53 -5.45 4.95
CA THR A 38 -7.35 -5.85 5.72
C THR A 38 -7.67 -6.96 6.71
N ILE A 39 -6.65 -7.44 7.44
CA ILE A 39 -6.80 -8.52 8.43
C ILE A 39 -7.82 -8.17 9.52
N THR A 40 -7.95 -6.90 9.89
CA THR A 40 -8.90 -6.41 10.91
C THR A 40 -10.21 -5.89 10.33
N GLY A 41 -10.40 -5.99 9.02
CA GLY A 41 -11.65 -5.61 8.36
C GLY A 41 -11.72 -4.14 7.92
N LEU A 42 -10.60 -3.41 7.89
CA LEU A 42 -10.57 -2.10 7.27
C LEU A 42 -10.73 -2.27 5.75
N SER A 43 -11.67 -1.52 5.14
CA SER A 43 -11.89 -1.62 3.70
C SER A 43 -10.66 -1.14 2.95
N HIS A 44 -10.26 -1.83 1.87
CA HIS A 44 -9.17 -1.39 1.00
C HIS A 44 -9.45 -0.01 0.39
N ALA A 45 -10.72 0.32 0.15
CA ALA A 45 -11.14 1.63 -0.33
C ALA A 45 -10.77 2.74 0.66
N ASP A 46 -11.06 2.53 1.95
CA ASP A 46 -10.75 3.52 2.99
C ASP A 46 -9.25 3.63 3.24
N VAL A 47 -8.52 2.50 3.22
CA VAL A 47 -7.06 2.48 3.34
C VAL A 47 -6.40 3.30 2.23
N ILE A 48 -6.73 3.02 0.96
CA ILE A 48 -6.18 3.78 -0.18
C ILE A 48 -6.57 5.26 -0.09
N ARG A 49 -7.83 5.56 0.25
CA ARG A 49 -8.28 6.95 0.40
C ARG A 49 -7.47 7.71 1.44
N GLN A 50 -7.18 7.10 2.58
CA GLN A 50 -6.40 7.75 3.63
C GLN A 50 -4.93 7.95 3.21
N ILE A 51 -4.31 6.96 2.58
CA ILE A 51 -2.95 7.11 2.06
C ILE A 51 -2.89 8.26 1.04
N LEU A 52 -3.79 8.27 0.05
CA LEU A 52 -3.84 9.32 -0.97
C LEU A 52 -4.10 10.69 -0.36
N ALA A 53 -5.00 10.79 0.61
CA ALA A 53 -5.26 12.05 1.30
C ALA A 53 -4.02 12.56 2.06
N GLY A 54 -3.29 11.68 2.75
CA GLY A 54 -2.03 12.06 3.42
C GLY A 54 -0.96 12.57 2.44
N ILE A 55 -0.87 11.97 1.25
CA ILE A 55 0.04 12.44 0.20
C ILE A 55 -0.40 13.79 -0.34
N GLU A 56 -1.69 13.95 -0.64
CA GLU A 56 -2.26 15.19 -1.18
C GLU A 56 -2.12 16.36 -0.23
N GLU A 57 -2.27 16.16 1.08
CA GLU A 57 -2.06 17.20 2.11
C GLU A 57 -0.65 17.80 2.09
N GLN A 58 0.31 17.06 1.56
CA GLN A 58 1.69 17.53 1.39
C GLN A 58 1.95 18.14 0.00
N GLU A 59 0.92 18.36 -0.80
CA GLU A 59 1.01 18.88 -2.17
C GLU A 59 1.87 18.03 -3.11
N VAL A 60 1.90 16.72 -2.86
CA VAL A 60 2.63 15.72 -3.66
C VAL A 60 1.62 14.87 -4.44
N SER A 61 1.97 14.51 -5.66
CA SER A 61 1.14 13.66 -6.50
C SER A 61 1.29 12.18 -6.15
N ALA A 62 0.26 11.39 -6.41
CA ALA A 62 0.29 9.96 -6.19
C ALA A 62 -0.08 9.17 -7.46
N ARG A 63 0.61 8.05 -7.68
CA ARG A 63 0.21 7.01 -8.65
C ARG A 63 0.12 5.67 -7.93
N ILE A 64 -0.73 4.78 -8.41
CA ILE A 64 -0.87 3.43 -7.87
C ILE A 64 -0.38 2.44 -8.91
N VAL A 65 0.46 1.51 -8.49
CA VAL A 65 0.94 0.42 -9.33
C VAL A 65 0.65 -0.93 -8.67
N ARG A 66 0.10 -1.85 -9.43
CA ARG A 66 -0.09 -3.24 -8.99
C ARG A 66 1.13 -4.06 -9.35
N VAL A 67 1.71 -4.72 -8.35
CA VAL A 67 2.86 -5.62 -8.49
C VAL A 67 2.35 -7.05 -8.39
N ARG A 68 2.18 -7.73 -9.55
CA ARG A 68 1.60 -9.08 -9.59
C ARG A 68 2.62 -10.21 -9.43
N HIS A 69 3.91 -9.93 -9.56
CA HIS A 69 4.94 -10.97 -9.55
C HIS A 69 5.43 -11.36 -8.16
N SER A 70 4.95 -10.71 -7.12
CA SER A 70 5.37 -11.00 -5.74
C SER A 70 4.31 -10.61 -4.71
N SER A 71 4.25 -11.36 -3.63
CA SER A 71 3.50 -11.04 -2.39
C SER A 71 4.43 -10.63 -1.23
N ASP A 72 5.72 -10.45 -1.51
CA ASP A 72 6.69 -9.94 -0.54
C ASP A 72 6.61 -8.42 -0.47
N LEU A 73 6.41 -7.87 0.73
CA LEU A 73 6.24 -6.44 0.94
C LEU A 73 7.44 -5.63 0.45
N ALA A 74 8.65 -6.11 0.71
CA ALA A 74 9.88 -5.41 0.30
C ALA A 74 10.03 -5.39 -1.22
N VAL A 75 9.63 -6.48 -1.90
CA VAL A 75 9.64 -6.54 -3.38
C VAL A 75 8.59 -5.58 -3.95
N VAL A 76 7.37 -5.57 -3.40
CA VAL A 76 6.29 -4.68 -3.85
C VAL A 76 6.69 -3.22 -3.68
N ALA A 77 7.19 -2.85 -2.49
CA ALA A 77 7.61 -1.48 -2.19
C ALA A 77 8.80 -1.01 -3.04
N HIS A 78 9.85 -1.85 -3.14
CA HIS A 78 11.04 -1.50 -3.90
C HIS A 78 10.77 -1.41 -5.42
N THR A 79 9.91 -2.29 -5.94
CA THR A 79 9.48 -2.21 -7.35
C THR A 79 8.77 -0.88 -7.63
N ALA A 80 7.86 -0.48 -6.76
CA ALA A 80 7.18 0.81 -6.87
C ALA A 80 8.15 2.00 -6.71
N ALA A 81 9.09 1.93 -5.77
CA ALA A 81 10.10 2.97 -5.54
C ALA A 81 10.99 3.20 -6.78
N LYS A 82 11.36 2.13 -7.50
CA LYS A 82 12.13 2.24 -8.75
C LYS A 82 11.36 2.92 -9.88
N LEU A 83 10.04 2.84 -9.86
CA LEU A 83 9.16 3.49 -10.84
C LEU A 83 8.76 4.91 -10.44
N SER A 84 8.95 5.29 -9.18
CA SER A 84 8.65 6.63 -8.69
C SER A 84 9.66 7.65 -9.18
N GLY A 85 9.21 8.80 -9.68
CA GLY A 85 10.09 9.89 -10.09
C GLY A 85 10.87 10.49 -8.93
N SER A 86 10.29 10.54 -7.72
CA SER A 86 11.00 10.92 -6.49
C SER A 86 11.91 9.79 -5.97
N GLY A 87 11.64 8.56 -6.35
CA GLY A 87 12.27 7.38 -5.78
C GLY A 87 11.63 6.90 -4.47
N ILE A 88 10.56 7.53 -4.01
CA ILE A 88 9.83 7.15 -2.80
C ILE A 88 8.54 6.41 -3.17
N ALA A 89 8.27 5.33 -2.44
CA ALA A 89 7.03 4.58 -2.60
C ALA A 89 6.55 3.99 -1.28
N ILE A 90 5.26 3.71 -1.26
CA ILE A 90 4.60 2.94 -0.21
C ILE A 90 4.31 1.55 -0.78
N GLY A 91 4.71 0.50 -0.08
CA GLY A 91 4.28 -0.86 -0.37
C GLY A 91 3.13 -1.27 0.53
N LEU A 92 2.13 -1.95 0.01
CA LEU A 92 0.91 -2.31 0.71
C LEU A 92 0.45 -3.71 0.32
N LEU A 93 0.36 -4.61 1.30
CA LEU A 93 -0.21 -5.94 1.13
C LEU A 93 -1.70 -5.96 1.47
N SER A 94 -2.43 -6.90 0.92
CA SER A 94 -3.88 -7.04 1.14
C SER A 94 -4.26 -7.14 2.61
N ARG A 95 -3.44 -7.80 3.45
CA ARG A 95 -3.68 -7.88 4.89
C ARG A 95 -3.44 -6.58 5.65
N GLY A 96 -2.85 -5.55 5.01
CA GLY A 96 -2.61 -4.23 5.58
C GLY A 96 -1.18 -3.94 6.01
N THR A 97 -0.27 -4.92 5.95
CA THR A 97 1.17 -4.69 6.20
C THR A 97 1.71 -3.69 5.19
N THR A 98 2.43 -2.68 5.66
CA THR A 98 2.90 -1.60 4.79
C THR A 98 4.31 -1.14 5.15
N MET A 99 4.99 -0.50 4.21
CA MET A 99 6.29 0.16 4.43
C MET A 99 6.45 1.36 3.50
N ILE A 100 7.29 2.31 3.92
CA ILE A 100 7.81 3.37 3.05
C ILE A 100 9.22 2.96 2.61
N HIS A 101 9.45 2.94 1.32
CA HIS A 101 10.71 2.53 0.70
C HIS A 101 11.30 3.62 -0.18
N GLN A 102 12.62 3.57 -0.36
CA GLN A 102 13.36 4.44 -1.27
C GLN A 102 14.14 3.58 -2.27
N ARG A 103 14.17 3.98 -3.56
CA ARG A 103 14.78 3.18 -4.64
C ARG A 103 16.26 2.87 -4.44
N ASP A 104 17.00 3.78 -3.78
CA ASP A 104 18.44 3.67 -3.56
C ASP A 104 18.82 2.82 -2.33
N LEU A 105 17.83 2.44 -1.53
CA LEU A 105 18.03 1.52 -0.42
C LEU A 105 18.10 0.06 -0.91
N PRO A 106 18.87 -0.80 -0.21
CA PRO A 106 18.76 -2.24 -0.42
C PRO A 106 17.31 -2.71 -0.25
N ARG A 107 16.90 -3.69 -1.03
CA ARG A 107 15.50 -4.17 -1.06
C ARG A 107 14.91 -4.50 0.31
N LEU A 108 15.72 -5.07 1.21
CA LEU A 108 15.25 -5.45 2.56
C LEU A 108 15.28 -4.31 3.58
N SER A 109 15.77 -3.12 3.18
CA SER A 109 15.74 -1.92 4.01
C SER A 109 14.46 -1.14 3.77
N SER A 110 14.13 -0.25 4.69
CA SER A 110 12.97 0.64 4.56
C SER A 110 13.25 1.97 5.25
N LEU A 111 12.54 3.02 4.86
CA LEU A 111 12.50 4.27 5.64
C LEU A 111 11.63 4.07 6.89
N GLU A 112 10.45 3.49 6.70
CA GLU A 112 9.55 3.10 7.79
C GLU A 112 8.89 1.76 7.48
N LEU A 113 8.69 0.92 8.50
CA LEU A 113 8.08 -0.41 8.37
C LEU A 113 6.95 -0.58 9.39
N PHE A 114 5.81 -1.05 8.94
CA PHE A 114 4.61 -1.30 9.73
C PHE A 114 4.23 -2.78 9.63
N PRO A 115 4.92 -3.66 10.37
CA PRO A 115 4.76 -5.11 10.20
C PRO A 115 3.53 -5.67 10.91
N GLN A 116 3.00 -4.96 11.91
CA GLN A 116 1.86 -5.41 12.70
C GLN A 116 0.55 -4.83 12.14
N SER A 117 0.12 -5.35 10.99
CA SER A 117 -1.11 -4.91 10.33
C SER A 117 -2.36 -4.90 11.22
N PRO A 118 -2.53 -5.79 12.22
CA PRO A 118 -3.67 -5.71 13.14
C PRO A 118 -3.74 -4.42 13.97
N LEU A 119 -2.65 -3.71 14.13
CA LEU A 119 -2.57 -2.47 14.89
C LEU A 119 -2.70 -1.21 14.02
N MET A 120 -2.77 -1.37 12.70
CA MET A 120 -2.94 -0.26 11.77
C MET A 120 -4.36 0.30 11.84
N THR A 121 -4.45 1.62 11.92
CA THR A 121 -5.72 2.36 11.85
C THR A 121 -5.77 3.19 10.57
N LEU A 122 -6.94 3.69 10.20
CA LEU A 122 -7.08 4.60 9.06
C LEU A 122 -6.25 5.87 9.23
N GLU A 123 -6.14 6.38 10.45
CA GLU A 123 -5.28 7.51 10.78
C GLU A 123 -3.80 7.18 10.55
N THR A 124 -3.36 5.99 10.94
CA THR A 124 -1.97 5.55 10.68
C THR A 124 -1.68 5.51 9.19
N TYR A 125 -2.59 4.99 8.36
CA TYR A 125 -2.42 5.00 6.91
C TYR A 125 -2.34 6.41 6.32
N ARG A 126 -3.10 7.38 6.86
CA ARG A 126 -3.01 8.78 6.46
C ARG A 126 -1.64 9.37 6.79
N GLN A 127 -1.13 9.11 7.98
CA GLN A 127 0.21 9.54 8.41
C GLN A 127 1.31 8.90 7.56
N VAL A 128 1.17 7.62 7.18
CA VAL A 128 2.09 6.95 6.25
C VAL A 128 2.13 7.68 4.91
N GLY A 129 0.98 8.06 4.37
CA GLY A 129 0.89 8.87 3.14
C GLY A 129 1.61 10.21 3.27
N SER A 130 1.35 10.92 4.37
CA SER A 130 1.99 12.22 4.66
C SER A 130 3.51 12.10 4.79
N ASN A 131 4.01 11.11 5.54
CA ASN A 131 5.46 10.91 5.71
C ASN A 131 6.14 10.53 4.39
N ALA A 132 5.54 9.65 3.60
CA ALA A 132 6.07 9.30 2.28
C ALA A 132 6.21 10.51 1.36
N ALA A 133 5.23 11.41 1.39
CA ALA A 133 5.26 12.65 0.63
C ALA A 133 6.35 13.63 1.14
N GLN A 134 6.55 13.72 2.44
CA GLN A 134 7.63 14.52 3.01
C GLN A 134 9.01 13.97 2.62
N TYR A 135 9.21 12.64 2.66
CA TYR A 135 10.45 12.02 2.12
C TYR A 135 10.64 12.34 0.64
N ALA A 136 9.58 12.33 -0.17
CA ALA A 136 9.66 12.68 -1.59
C ALA A 136 10.10 14.13 -1.83
N LYS A 137 9.77 15.04 -0.92
CA LYS A 137 10.25 16.44 -0.92
C LYS A 137 11.66 16.60 -0.37
N GLY A 138 12.32 15.52 0.08
CA GLY A 138 13.64 15.56 0.70
C GLY A 138 13.63 16.00 2.17
N GLU A 139 12.48 15.99 2.80
CA GLU A 139 12.31 16.27 4.22
C GLU A 139 12.62 15.02 5.08
N SER A 140 12.80 15.21 6.37
CA SER A 140 13.00 14.15 7.35
C SER A 140 11.88 14.22 8.41
N PRO A 141 10.70 13.67 8.11
CA PRO A 141 9.60 13.69 9.06
C PRO A 141 9.89 12.85 10.30
N GLU A 142 9.22 13.17 11.40
CA GLU A 142 9.17 12.26 12.54
C GLU A 142 8.51 10.94 12.09
N PRO A 143 9.10 9.77 12.41
CA PRO A 143 8.51 8.49 12.08
C PRO A 143 7.08 8.35 12.61
N VAL A 144 6.20 7.72 11.82
CA VAL A 144 4.82 7.48 12.25
C VAL A 144 4.83 6.62 13.51
N PRO A 145 4.20 7.06 14.61
CA PRO A 145 4.14 6.27 15.84
C PRO A 145 3.50 4.91 15.60
N THR A 146 4.15 3.86 16.05
CA THR A 146 3.63 2.49 15.97
C THR A 146 3.34 1.96 17.35
N LEU A 147 2.19 1.30 17.49
CA LEU A 147 1.91 0.47 18.64
C LEU A 147 2.62 -0.86 18.48
N ASN A 148 3.12 -1.40 19.59
CA ASN A 148 3.67 -2.75 19.64
C ASN A 148 2.86 -3.57 20.65
N ASP A 149 2.20 -4.60 20.14
CA ASP A 149 1.46 -5.55 20.97
C ASP A 149 2.02 -6.96 20.74
N GLN A 150 2.69 -7.50 21.71
CA GLN A 150 3.26 -8.85 21.66
C GLN A 150 2.18 -9.93 21.46
N MET A 151 0.95 -9.68 21.86
CA MET A 151 -0.17 -10.59 21.71
C MET A 151 -0.86 -10.49 20.33
N ALA A 152 -0.60 -9.45 19.57
CA ALA A 152 -1.16 -9.31 18.22
C ALA A 152 -0.73 -10.45 17.30
N ARG A 153 0.56 -10.83 17.34
CA ARG A 153 1.08 -11.92 16.51
C ARG A 153 0.42 -13.28 16.81
N PRO A 154 0.42 -13.81 18.05
CA PRO A 154 -0.24 -15.09 18.35
C PRO A 154 -1.74 -15.04 18.02
N ARG A 155 -2.42 -13.96 18.36
CA ARG A 155 -3.85 -13.79 18.15
C ARG A 155 -4.26 -13.85 16.69
N TRP A 156 -3.44 -13.29 15.80
CA TRP A 156 -3.75 -13.13 14.38
C TRP A 156 -2.97 -14.09 13.46
N GLN A 157 -2.07 -14.92 14.02
CA GLN A 157 -1.12 -15.70 13.22
C GLN A 157 -1.81 -16.64 12.22
N ALA A 158 -2.84 -17.37 12.62
CA ALA A 158 -3.54 -18.31 11.75
C ALA A 158 -4.24 -17.57 10.60
N LYS A 159 -4.91 -16.46 10.89
CA LYS A 159 -5.57 -15.64 9.86
C LYS A 159 -4.55 -14.99 8.93
N ALA A 160 -3.46 -14.48 9.46
CA ALA A 160 -2.38 -13.88 8.66
C ALA A 160 -1.75 -14.90 7.71
N ALA A 161 -1.51 -16.13 8.15
CA ALA A 161 -0.98 -17.21 7.32
C ALA A 161 -1.96 -17.56 6.18
N LEU A 162 -3.25 -17.69 6.48
CA LEU A 162 -4.27 -17.96 5.48
C LEU A 162 -4.36 -16.84 4.42
N LEU A 163 -4.38 -15.59 4.87
CA LEU A 163 -4.40 -14.43 3.96
C LEU A 163 -3.14 -14.39 3.09
N HIS A 164 -1.97 -14.72 3.65
CA HIS A 164 -0.72 -14.78 2.90
C HIS A 164 -0.74 -15.89 1.82
N LEU A 165 -1.23 -17.07 2.16
CA LEU A 165 -1.39 -18.15 1.18
C LEU A 165 -2.29 -17.72 0.02
N LYS A 166 -3.43 -17.12 0.31
CA LYS A 166 -4.38 -16.64 -0.69
C LYS A 166 -3.81 -15.50 -1.55
N GLU A 167 -3.04 -14.61 -0.95
CA GLU A 167 -2.27 -13.59 -1.69
C GLU A 167 -1.29 -14.23 -2.66
N THR A 168 -0.54 -15.24 -2.19
CA THR A 168 0.47 -15.95 -2.99
C THR A 168 -0.14 -16.69 -4.18
N GLU A 169 -1.35 -17.21 -4.04
CA GLU A 169 -2.09 -17.85 -5.14
C GLU A 169 -2.41 -16.88 -6.29
N GLN A 170 -2.41 -15.57 -6.04
CA GLN A 170 -2.67 -14.52 -7.04
C GLN A 170 -1.40 -14.02 -7.75
N ILE A 171 -0.23 -14.59 -7.44
CA ILE A 171 1.03 -14.22 -8.10
C ILE A 171 1.01 -14.67 -9.56
N VAL A 172 1.39 -13.74 -10.44
CA VAL A 172 1.64 -14.02 -11.85
C VAL A 172 3.13 -13.87 -12.11
N GLN A 173 3.83 -14.98 -12.28
CA GLN A 173 5.28 -14.97 -12.47
C GLN A 173 5.67 -14.19 -13.73
N GLY A 174 6.72 -13.37 -13.62
CA GLY A 174 7.23 -12.58 -14.72
C GLY A 174 6.34 -11.41 -15.15
N ALA A 175 5.20 -11.20 -14.47
CA ALA A 175 4.33 -10.07 -14.77
C ALA A 175 5.05 -8.75 -14.48
N LYS A 176 4.97 -7.81 -15.43
CA LYS A 176 5.43 -6.44 -15.21
C LYS A 176 4.43 -5.67 -14.36
N PRO A 177 4.88 -4.69 -13.56
CA PRO A 177 3.98 -3.80 -12.84
C PRO A 177 3.03 -3.07 -13.79
N VAL A 178 1.79 -2.87 -13.35
CA VAL A 178 0.77 -2.13 -14.11
C VAL A 178 0.30 -0.92 -13.30
N GLU A 179 0.12 0.20 -13.97
CA GLU A 179 -0.48 1.38 -13.38
C GLU A 179 -2.00 1.24 -13.36
N VAL A 180 -2.61 1.54 -12.22
CA VAL A 180 -4.05 1.40 -12.02
C VAL A 180 -4.65 2.68 -11.45
N ILE A 181 -5.86 3.00 -11.86
CA ILE A 181 -6.59 4.19 -11.40
C ILE A 181 -7.70 3.74 -10.45
N PRO A 182 -7.70 4.20 -9.19
CA PRO A 182 -8.72 3.81 -8.23
C PRO A 182 -10.07 4.45 -8.56
N GLN A 183 -11.12 3.65 -8.57
CA GLN A 183 -12.50 4.08 -8.69
C GLN A 183 -13.23 3.74 -7.40
N PHE A 184 -13.73 4.76 -6.72
CA PHE A 184 -14.45 4.64 -5.47
C PHE A 184 -15.96 4.71 -5.73
N ALA A 185 -16.66 3.59 -5.64
CA ALA A 185 -18.10 3.54 -5.69
C ALA A 185 -18.68 3.50 -4.27
N GLN A 186 -19.83 4.15 -4.06
CA GLN A 186 -20.65 3.88 -2.88
C GLN A 186 -21.38 2.56 -3.12
N ALA A 187 -21.31 1.64 -2.15
CA ALA A 187 -22.20 0.49 -2.19
C ALA A 187 -23.65 1.00 -2.14
N LEU A 188 -24.44 0.67 -3.16
CA LEU A 188 -25.87 0.93 -3.16
C LEU A 188 -26.47 0.25 -1.92
N ALA A 189 -27.12 1.03 -1.06
CA ALA A 189 -27.90 0.49 0.02
C ALA A 189 -29.04 -0.32 -0.64
N THR A 190 -28.93 -1.62 -0.63
CA THR A 190 -30.08 -2.49 -0.91
C THR A 190 -31.05 -2.35 0.25
N ASN A 191 -32.16 -1.67 -0.01
CA ASN A 191 -33.33 -1.61 0.88
C ASN A 191 -33.93 -3.00 1.08
#